data_470099cb51bde436262ee2909d9d9941
#
_entry.id   470099cb51bde436262ee2909d9d9941
#
_cell.length_a   1.000
_cell.length_b   1.000
_cell.length_c   1.000
_cell.angle_alpha   90.00
_cell.angle_beta   90.00
_cell.angle_gamma   90.00
#
_symmetry.space_group_name_H-M   'P 1'
#
loop_
_entity.id
_entity.type
_entity.pdbx_description
1 polymer ?
#
loop_
_entity_poly.entity_id
_entity_poly.type
_entity_poly.pdbx_seq_one_letter_code
_entity_poly.pdbx_strand_id
1 'polypeptide(L)'
;MNDPDSIRRLAGERAKQMGLPYAGAVTPQEAFALMQAGAALVDVRTRAEVYWVGRIPGSAFVEWNSYPEGVRNPAFLEQLAEAVDKDTPIVFLCRSGNRSHFSAMVATQAGWRECYNILEGFEGDRDAREHRSSLNGWKLAGLPWVQG
;
A
#
# COMPACT_ATOMS: atom_id res chain seq x y z
N MET A 1 8.47 18.71 3.63
CA MET A 1 8.28 18.40 5.04
C MET A 1 7.53 17.11 5.19
N ASN A 2 8.02 16.24 6.07
CA ASN A 2 7.44 14.91 6.25
C ASN A 2 6.53 14.82 7.47
N ASP A 3 5.91 15.95 7.87
CA ASP A 3 4.95 15.88 8.96
C ASP A 3 3.63 15.30 8.45
N PRO A 4 2.88 14.56 9.29
CA PRO A 4 1.68 13.85 8.86
C PRO A 4 0.62 14.75 8.23
N ASP A 5 0.41 15.95 8.75
CA ASP A 5 -0.62 16.84 8.22
C ASP A 5 -0.28 17.35 6.82
N SER A 6 0.99 17.70 6.57
CA SER A 6 1.44 18.11 5.25
C SER A 6 1.33 16.96 4.25
N ILE A 7 1.68 15.74 4.67
CA ILE A 7 1.57 14.55 3.84
C ILE A 7 0.10 14.30 3.47
N ARG A 8 -0.80 14.38 4.44
CA ARG A 8 -2.23 14.17 4.20
C ARG A 8 -2.78 15.19 3.22
N ARG A 9 -2.37 16.44 3.35
CA ARG A 9 -2.81 17.52 2.45
C ARG A 9 -2.33 17.25 1.02
N LEU A 10 -1.07 16.91 0.86
CA LEU A 10 -0.50 16.62 -0.46
C LEU A 10 -1.14 15.38 -1.07
N ALA A 11 -1.35 14.34 -0.27
CA ALA A 11 -2.02 13.12 -0.72
C ALA A 11 -3.45 13.40 -1.19
N GLY A 12 -4.17 14.26 -0.47
CA GLY A 12 -5.53 14.68 -0.84
C GLY A 12 -5.55 15.50 -2.13
N GLU A 13 -4.55 16.33 -2.36
CA GLU A 13 -4.43 17.07 -3.62
C GLU A 13 -4.20 16.12 -4.79
N ARG A 14 -3.39 15.10 -4.61
CA ARG A 14 -3.18 14.07 -5.63
C ARG A 14 -4.49 13.32 -5.92
N ALA A 15 -5.28 13.03 -4.88
CA ALA A 15 -6.58 12.38 -5.06
C ALA A 15 -7.49 13.20 -5.94
N LYS A 16 -7.53 14.51 -5.75
CA LYS A 16 -8.36 15.41 -6.57
C LYS A 16 -7.87 15.44 -8.02
N GLN A 17 -6.57 15.58 -8.21
CA GLN A 17 -5.98 15.63 -9.56
C GLN A 17 -6.13 14.33 -10.32
N MET A 18 -6.03 13.19 -9.62
CA MET A 18 -6.09 11.87 -10.24
C MET A 18 -7.50 11.28 -10.24
N GLY A 19 -8.46 11.93 -9.60
CA GLY A 19 -9.82 11.42 -9.50
C GLY A 19 -9.94 10.15 -8.65
N LEU A 20 -9.20 10.06 -7.55
CA LEU A 20 -9.18 8.86 -6.72
C LEU A 20 -10.38 8.79 -5.79
N PRO A 21 -10.99 7.59 -5.62
CA PRO A 21 -12.15 7.41 -4.74
C PRO A 21 -11.77 7.10 -3.28
N TYR A 22 -10.59 7.49 -2.85
CA TYR A 22 -10.12 7.33 -1.47
C TYR A 22 -9.32 8.55 -1.05
N ALA A 23 -8.81 8.57 0.19
CA ALA A 23 -8.25 9.78 0.78
C ALA A 23 -7.08 10.38 0.03
N GLY A 24 -6.23 9.54 -0.55
CA GLY A 24 -5.12 10.06 -1.34
C GLY A 24 -4.08 9.04 -1.73
N ALA A 25 -3.03 9.54 -2.37
CA ALA A 25 -1.89 8.74 -2.81
C ALA A 25 -0.62 9.28 -2.17
N VAL A 26 0.25 8.39 -1.70
CA VAL A 26 1.48 8.74 -1.01
C VAL A 26 2.67 8.05 -1.65
N THR A 27 3.85 8.66 -1.55
CA THR A 27 5.10 8.01 -1.94
C THR A 27 5.51 7.03 -0.85
N PRO A 28 6.47 6.11 -1.13
CA PRO A 28 6.98 5.22 -0.07
C PRO A 28 7.50 5.96 1.16
N GLN A 29 8.24 7.05 0.97
CA GLN A 29 8.78 7.85 2.06
C GLN A 29 7.66 8.47 2.89
N GLU A 30 6.64 8.99 2.24
CA GLU A 30 5.48 9.57 2.92
C GLU A 30 4.70 8.51 3.69
N ALA A 31 4.53 7.33 3.09
CA ALA A 31 3.86 6.21 3.75
C ALA A 31 4.60 5.80 5.02
N PHE A 32 5.92 5.74 4.96
CA PHE A 32 6.72 5.39 6.12
C PHE A 32 6.54 6.41 7.25
N ALA A 33 6.51 7.70 6.90
CA ALA A 33 6.27 8.77 7.89
C ALA A 33 4.88 8.64 8.53
N LEU A 34 3.86 8.31 7.74
CA LEU A 34 2.51 8.08 8.27
C LEU A 34 2.46 6.86 9.20
N MET A 35 3.20 5.80 8.88
CA MET A 35 3.30 4.62 9.76
C MET A 35 3.90 4.99 11.11
N GLN A 36 4.92 5.81 11.12
CA GLN A 36 5.55 6.27 12.36
C GLN A 36 4.60 7.14 13.18
N ALA A 37 3.61 7.74 12.54
CA ALA A 37 2.59 8.54 13.20
C ALA A 37 1.34 7.74 13.56
N GLY A 38 1.35 6.41 13.37
CA GLY A 38 0.25 5.53 13.79
C GLY A 38 -0.57 4.90 12.69
N ALA A 39 -0.29 5.19 11.42
CA ALA A 39 -0.99 4.52 10.32
C ALA A 39 -0.57 3.06 10.22
N ALA A 40 -1.50 2.20 9.82
CA ALA A 40 -1.21 0.80 9.53
C ALA A 40 -0.81 0.65 8.07
N LEU A 41 0.24 -0.10 7.80
CA LEU A 41 0.54 -0.52 6.43
C LEU A 41 -0.09 -1.89 6.21
N VAL A 42 -0.93 -2.00 5.19
CA VAL A 42 -1.55 -3.26 4.80
C VAL A 42 -0.97 -3.70 3.47
N ASP A 43 -0.27 -4.82 3.50
CA ASP A 43 0.33 -5.43 2.32
C ASP A 43 -0.71 -6.33 1.67
N VAL A 44 -1.10 -6.01 0.44
CA VAL A 44 -2.14 -6.75 -0.28
C VAL A 44 -1.57 -7.64 -1.39
N ARG A 45 -0.25 -7.83 -1.37
CA ARG A 45 0.42 -8.74 -2.31
C ARG A 45 0.06 -10.18 -1.99
N THR A 46 0.51 -11.10 -2.84
CA THR A 46 0.31 -12.53 -2.58
C THR A 46 1.29 -13.02 -1.51
N ARG A 47 0.92 -14.11 -0.84
CA ARG A 47 1.80 -14.78 0.12
C ARG A 47 3.15 -15.14 -0.52
N ALA A 48 3.14 -15.54 -1.79
CA ALA A 48 4.36 -15.89 -2.52
C ALA A 48 5.30 -14.68 -2.62
N GLU A 49 4.77 -13.50 -2.95
CA GLU A 49 5.58 -12.28 -3.04
C GLU A 49 6.16 -11.90 -1.68
N VAL A 50 5.35 -11.98 -0.63
CA VAL A 50 5.80 -11.64 0.73
C VAL A 50 6.95 -12.57 1.15
N TYR A 51 6.82 -13.84 0.84
CA TYR A 51 7.80 -14.84 1.22
C TYR A 51 9.10 -14.75 0.40
N TRP A 52 8.96 -14.63 -0.95
CA TRP A 52 10.13 -14.71 -1.84
C TRP A 52 10.82 -13.36 -2.08
N VAL A 53 10.03 -12.27 -2.19
CA VAL A 53 10.57 -10.96 -2.56
C VAL A 53 10.97 -10.15 -1.32
N GLY A 54 10.23 -10.31 -0.24
CA GLY A 54 10.48 -9.57 0.99
C GLY A 54 9.22 -8.90 1.51
N ARG A 55 9.33 -8.33 2.70
CA ARG A 55 8.20 -7.68 3.37
C ARG A 55 8.67 -6.52 4.24
N ILE A 56 7.73 -5.69 4.65
CA ILE A 56 8.01 -4.54 5.52
C ILE A 56 7.70 -4.94 6.96
N PRO A 57 8.67 -4.80 7.90
CA PRO A 57 8.42 -5.11 9.31
C PRO A 57 7.25 -4.28 9.85
N GLY A 58 6.39 -4.92 10.65
CA GLY A 58 5.24 -4.26 11.25
C GLY A 58 4.03 -4.14 10.36
N SER A 59 4.08 -4.62 9.13
CA SER A 59 2.93 -4.57 8.23
C SER A 59 1.90 -5.65 8.57
N ALA A 60 0.62 -5.33 8.34
CA ALA A 60 -0.43 -6.32 8.31
C ALA A 60 -0.47 -6.92 6.91
N PHE A 61 -0.91 -8.17 6.79
CA PHE A 61 -0.95 -8.85 5.51
C PHE A 61 -2.36 -9.36 5.24
N VAL A 62 -2.96 -8.90 4.14
CA VAL A 62 -4.28 -9.35 3.67
C VAL A 62 -4.22 -9.45 2.15
N GLU A 63 -4.19 -10.65 1.61
CA GLU A 63 -4.12 -10.84 0.15
C GLU A 63 -5.29 -10.21 -0.57
N TRP A 64 -5.00 -9.49 -1.66
CA TRP A 64 -6.04 -9.02 -2.57
C TRP A 64 -6.46 -10.14 -3.54
N ASN A 65 -5.48 -10.85 -4.09
CA ASN A 65 -5.74 -12.01 -4.95
C ASN A 65 -4.65 -13.05 -4.71
N SER A 66 -4.93 -14.29 -5.10
CA SER A 66 -4.03 -15.41 -4.88
C SER A 66 -3.02 -15.56 -6.03
N TYR A 67 -1.98 -16.32 -5.78
CA TYR A 67 -0.99 -16.72 -6.77
C TYR A 67 -1.01 -18.25 -6.87
N PRO A 68 -0.90 -18.85 -8.07
CA PRO A 68 -0.65 -18.17 -9.36
C PRO A 68 -1.90 -17.78 -10.14
N GLU A 69 -3.09 -18.22 -9.76
CA GLU A 69 -4.31 -18.06 -10.56
C GLU A 69 -4.87 -16.62 -10.56
N GLY A 70 -4.49 -15.80 -9.60
CA GLY A 70 -4.97 -14.43 -9.52
C GLY A 70 -6.42 -14.31 -9.08
N VAL A 71 -6.95 -15.32 -8.39
CA VAL A 71 -8.33 -15.30 -7.92
C VAL A 71 -8.49 -14.27 -6.80
N ARG A 72 -9.46 -13.38 -6.95
CA ARG A 72 -9.76 -12.35 -5.97
C ARG A 72 -10.10 -12.98 -4.62
N ASN A 73 -9.54 -12.46 -3.53
CA ASN A 73 -9.82 -12.96 -2.18
C ASN A 73 -11.23 -12.52 -1.73
N PRO A 74 -12.20 -13.45 -1.64
CA PRO A 74 -13.56 -13.06 -1.26
C PRO A 74 -13.68 -12.66 0.21
N ALA A 75 -12.69 -12.99 1.04
CA ALA A 75 -12.67 -12.66 2.45
C ALA A 75 -11.83 -11.40 2.76
N PHE A 76 -11.48 -10.62 1.73
CA PHE A 76 -10.58 -9.47 1.91
C PHE A 76 -11.07 -8.51 2.99
N LEU A 77 -12.34 -8.09 2.91
CA LEU A 77 -12.88 -7.12 3.87
C LEU A 77 -13.01 -7.70 5.28
N GLU A 78 -13.38 -8.97 5.40
CA GLU A 78 -13.44 -9.63 6.70
C GLU A 78 -12.08 -9.71 7.35
N GLN A 79 -11.08 -10.11 6.59
CA GLN A 79 -9.70 -10.20 7.08
C GLN A 79 -9.13 -8.82 7.42
N LEU A 80 -9.47 -7.81 6.62
CA LEU A 80 -9.05 -6.44 6.92
C LEU A 80 -9.65 -5.95 8.23
N ALA A 81 -10.92 -6.26 8.47
CA ALA A 81 -11.59 -5.87 9.71
C ALA A 81 -10.97 -6.54 10.94
N GLU A 82 -10.45 -7.75 10.79
CA GLU A 82 -9.73 -8.43 11.88
C GLU A 82 -8.36 -7.80 12.13
N ALA A 83 -7.73 -7.25 11.10
CA ALA A 83 -6.37 -6.73 11.19
C ALA A 83 -6.30 -5.25 11.59
N VAL A 84 -7.26 -4.43 11.14
CA VAL A 84 -7.18 -2.97 11.29
C VAL A 84 -8.57 -2.39 11.56
N ASP A 85 -8.67 -1.55 12.59
CA ASP A 85 -9.91 -0.82 12.90
C ASP A 85 -10.23 0.21 11.83
N LYS A 86 -11.52 0.46 11.61
CA LYS A 86 -11.98 1.43 10.59
C LYS A 86 -11.56 2.86 10.87
N ASP A 87 -11.22 3.19 12.10
CA ASP A 87 -10.74 4.52 12.47
C ASP A 87 -9.24 4.69 12.31
N THR A 88 -8.50 3.61 12.09
CA THR A 88 -7.05 3.66 11.90
C THR A 88 -6.73 4.01 10.45
N PRO A 89 -5.90 5.03 10.19
CA PRO A 89 -5.45 5.31 8.82
C PRO A 89 -4.67 4.14 8.24
N ILE A 90 -4.90 3.85 6.96
CA ILE A 90 -4.22 2.74 6.28
C ILE A 90 -3.47 3.26 5.06
N VAL A 91 -2.24 2.76 4.89
CA VAL A 91 -1.50 2.89 3.64
C VAL A 91 -1.42 1.48 3.03
N PHE A 92 -1.95 1.32 1.83
CA PHE A 92 -2.00 0.02 1.15
C PHE A 92 -0.81 -0.16 0.22
N LEU A 93 -0.19 -1.33 0.29
CA LEU A 93 1.00 -1.68 -0.47
C LEU A 93 0.74 -2.88 -1.38
N CYS A 94 1.16 -2.77 -2.64
CA CYS A 94 1.31 -3.92 -3.52
C CYS A 94 2.66 -3.83 -4.23
N ARG A 95 2.80 -4.50 -5.39
CA ARG A 95 4.09 -4.52 -6.08
C ARG A 95 4.44 -3.17 -6.71
N SER A 96 3.47 -2.53 -7.37
CA SER A 96 3.70 -1.29 -8.11
C SER A 96 2.57 -0.27 -8.03
N GLY A 97 1.53 -0.54 -7.22
CA GLY A 97 0.45 0.42 -6.96
C GLY A 97 -0.92 0.08 -7.53
N ASN A 98 -1.07 -0.99 -8.31
CA ASN A 98 -2.33 -1.32 -8.96
C ASN A 98 -3.34 -2.03 -8.05
N ARG A 99 -2.94 -3.15 -7.46
CA ARG A 99 -3.82 -3.91 -6.55
C ARG A 99 -4.18 -3.08 -5.31
N SER A 100 -3.22 -2.32 -4.81
CA SER A 100 -3.43 -1.45 -3.65
C SER A 100 -4.40 -0.32 -3.95
N HIS A 101 -4.46 0.15 -5.20
CA HIS A 101 -5.46 1.12 -5.64
C HIS A 101 -6.87 0.56 -5.42
N PHE A 102 -7.14 -0.65 -5.90
CA PHE A 102 -8.45 -1.28 -5.74
C PHE A 102 -8.75 -1.62 -4.28
N SER A 103 -7.72 -2.02 -3.52
CA SER A 103 -7.87 -2.30 -2.09
C SER A 103 -8.29 -1.04 -1.31
N ALA A 104 -7.66 0.09 -1.59
CA ALA A 104 -7.99 1.36 -0.95
C ALA A 104 -9.42 1.78 -1.31
N MET A 105 -9.83 1.58 -2.56
CA MET A 105 -11.18 1.92 -3.02
C MET A 105 -12.23 1.09 -2.29
N VAL A 106 -12.04 -0.22 -2.22
CA VAL A 106 -13.00 -1.13 -1.60
C VAL A 106 -13.08 -0.88 -0.10
N ALA A 107 -11.93 -0.66 0.56
CA ALA A 107 -11.89 -0.37 1.98
C ALA A 107 -12.62 0.94 2.30
N THR A 108 -12.43 1.96 1.49
CA THR A 108 -13.12 3.24 1.67
C THR A 108 -14.63 3.06 1.55
N GLN A 109 -15.08 2.30 0.56
CA GLN A 109 -16.52 2.02 0.37
C GLN A 109 -17.09 1.25 1.55
N ALA A 110 -16.28 0.41 2.20
CA ALA A 110 -16.70 -0.40 3.34
C ALA A 110 -16.64 0.33 4.68
N GLY A 111 -16.17 1.57 4.70
CA GLY A 111 -16.24 2.41 5.89
C GLY A 111 -14.91 2.71 6.59
N TRP A 112 -13.78 2.26 6.04
CA TRP A 112 -12.49 2.71 6.56
C TRP A 112 -12.31 4.19 6.22
N ARG A 113 -12.03 5.00 7.23
CA ARG A 113 -12.12 6.45 7.11
C ARG A 113 -11.01 7.11 6.31
N GLU A 114 -9.81 6.54 6.37
CA GLU A 114 -8.65 7.21 5.82
C GLU A 114 -7.75 6.18 5.16
N CYS A 115 -7.91 6.00 3.84
CA CYS A 115 -7.16 5.02 3.06
C CYS A 115 -6.30 5.72 2.02
N TYR A 116 -5.05 5.28 1.90
CA TYR A 116 -4.08 5.80 0.94
C TYR A 116 -3.49 4.67 0.11
N ASN A 117 -3.21 4.96 -1.15
CA ASN A 117 -2.45 4.06 -1.99
C ASN A 117 -0.98 4.47 -1.95
N ILE A 118 -0.09 3.51 -1.70
CA ILE A 118 1.35 3.76 -1.81
C ILE A 118 1.72 3.68 -3.28
N LEU A 119 2.03 4.84 -3.87
CA LEU A 119 2.51 4.92 -5.23
C LEU A 119 3.82 4.15 -5.35
N GLU A 120 4.10 3.60 -6.54
CA GLU A 120 5.32 2.84 -6.82
C GLU A 120 5.37 1.46 -6.16
N GLY A 121 4.67 1.25 -5.03
CA GLY A 121 4.62 -0.04 -4.36
C GLY A 121 5.97 -0.49 -3.78
N PHE A 122 6.10 -1.80 -3.58
CA PHE A 122 7.29 -2.38 -2.96
C PHE A 122 8.47 -2.46 -3.93
N GLU A 123 8.23 -2.83 -5.19
CA GLU A 123 9.27 -3.06 -6.19
C GLU A 123 9.34 -1.97 -7.25
N GLY A 124 8.32 -1.14 -7.35
CA GLY A 124 8.30 -0.07 -8.33
C GLY A 124 7.91 -0.51 -9.73
N ASP A 125 8.11 0.41 -10.68
CA ASP A 125 7.79 0.18 -12.08
C ASP A 125 8.93 -0.53 -12.78
N ARG A 126 8.62 -1.17 -13.92
CA ARG A 126 9.63 -1.82 -14.74
C ARG A 126 10.45 -0.77 -15.48
N ASP A 127 11.76 -0.99 -15.55
CA ASP A 127 12.65 -0.13 -16.33
C ASP A 127 12.64 -0.54 -17.82
N ALA A 128 13.53 0.05 -18.60
CA ALA A 128 13.61 -0.19 -20.04
C ALA A 128 13.95 -1.66 -20.37
N ARG A 129 14.52 -2.40 -19.41
CA ARG A 129 14.83 -3.83 -19.55
C ARG A 129 13.76 -4.71 -18.92
N GLU A 130 12.65 -4.12 -18.51
CA GLU A 130 11.54 -4.79 -17.82
C GLU A 130 11.95 -5.37 -16.46
N HIS A 131 12.91 -4.72 -15.79
CA HIS A 131 13.29 -5.05 -14.41
C HIS A 131 12.65 -4.06 -13.43
N ARG A 132 12.27 -4.59 -12.26
CA ARG A 132 11.77 -3.77 -11.16
C ARG A 132 12.89 -3.49 -10.17
N SER A 133 12.63 -2.62 -9.21
CA SER A 133 13.56 -2.22 -8.13
C SER A 133 14.76 -1.42 -8.64
N SER A 134 14.63 -0.79 -9.80
CA SER A 134 15.70 0.04 -10.35
C SER A 134 15.28 1.49 -10.61
N LEU A 135 14.00 1.77 -10.76
CA LEU A 135 13.50 3.14 -11.02
C LEU A 135 12.94 3.80 -9.77
N ASN A 136 12.11 3.08 -9.04
CA ASN A 136 11.40 3.60 -7.87
C ASN A 136 10.94 2.45 -6.98
N GLY A 137 10.12 2.76 -5.97
CA GLY A 137 9.55 1.77 -5.06
C GLY A 137 10.17 1.81 -3.67
N TRP A 138 9.52 1.12 -2.73
CA TRP A 138 9.92 1.07 -1.32
C TRP A 138 11.36 0.59 -1.15
N LYS A 139 11.72 -0.50 -1.83
CA LYS A 139 13.06 -1.07 -1.72
C LYS A 139 14.14 -0.10 -2.20
N LEU A 140 13.94 0.51 -3.37
CA LEU A 140 14.91 1.44 -3.93
C LEU A 140 15.02 2.71 -3.08
N ALA A 141 13.94 3.11 -2.41
CA ALA A 141 13.94 4.26 -1.52
C ALA A 141 14.79 4.06 -0.26
N GLY A 142 15.26 2.84 -0.02
CA GLY A 142 16.11 2.54 1.13
C GLY A 142 15.35 2.42 2.44
N LEU A 143 14.05 2.20 2.39
CA LEU A 143 13.21 2.06 3.57
C LEU A 143 13.30 0.63 4.14
N PRO A 144 12.97 0.41 5.42
CA PRO A 144 13.14 -0.91 6.04
C PRO A 144 12.36 -2.02 5.35
N TRP A 145 13.03 -3.13 5.07
CA TRP A 145 12.40 -4.35 4.59
C TRP A 145 13.27 -5.55 4.93
N VAL A 146 12.66 -6.72 5.01
CA VAL A 146 13.35 -7.98 5.33
C VAL A 146 12.91 -9.07 4.37
N GLN A 147 13.68 -10.14 4.28
CA GLN A 147 13.43 -11.23 3.36
C GLN A 147 13.66 -12.57 4.05
N GLY A 148 12.87 -13.59 3.65
CA GLY A 148 13.01 -14.94 4.18
C GLY A 148 11.99 -15.36 5.17
#